data_ad7451a9c1e8db69c3d11a8ad794048b
#
_entry.id   ad7451a9c1e8db69c3d11a8ad794048b
#
_cell.length_a   1.000
_cell.length_b   1.000
_cell.length_c   1.000
_cell.angle_alpha   90.00
_cell.angle_beta   90.00
_cell.angle_gamma   90.00
#
_symmetry.space_group_name_H-M   'P 1'
#
loop_
_entity.id
_entity.type
_entity.pdbx_description
1 polymer ?
#
loop_
_entity_poly.entity_id
_entity_poly.type
_entity_poly.pdbx_seq_one_letter_code
_entity_poly.pdbx_strand_id
1 'polypeptide(L)'
;MRQYLLLILAIGIIFPGNVYAQDTQDVEILISSSSYNYGEKLDYKILVSEVTGENAIIFITNTNGNKSQLLTLPISQEESRVIAPFAFDSVIWSEGTYELEVQYSGAISITSFTIVNDGTIGIPYWIKDISKIWVSGQTKDDEFAKCIQFLIDENIIFNAKPGKELQIPDWFKMTTGWWIYNQIPDTAYGNALQFLINDRVIKIPIDQKSFAQESSDKTL
;
A
#
# COMPACT_ATOMS: atom_id res chain seq x y z
N MET A 1 15.69 64.80 -67.64
CA MET A 1 15.48 64.48 -66.21
C MET A 1 15.72 63.00 -66.01
N ARG A 2 16.85 62.59 -65.41
CA ARG A 2 17.24 61.23 -65.16
C ARG A 2 16.88 60.89 -63.70
N GLN A 3 15.90 60.01 -63.46
CA GLN A 3 15.59 59.46 -62.12
C GLN A 3 16.56 58.32 -61.81
N TYR A 4 17.34 58.46 -60.74
CA TYR A 4 18.16 57.40 -60.18
C TYR A 4 17.32 56.62 -59.20
N LEU A 5 17.08 55.33 -59.50
CA LEU A 5 16.41 54.38 -58.62
C LEU A 5 17.46 53.81 -57.66
N LEU A 6 17.39 54.17 -56.37
CA LEU A 6 18.27 53.69 -55.35
C LEU A 6 17.68 52.29 -54.88
N LEU A 7 18.39 51.25 -55.24
CA LEU A 7 18.06 49.85 -54.77
C LEU A 7 18.73 49.67 -53.41
N ILE A 8 17.93 49.65 -52.31
CA ILE A 8 18.42 49.36 -50.97
C ILE A 8 18.42 47.85 -50.85
N LEU A 9 19.61 47.21 -50.82
CA LEU A 9 19.81 45.78 -50.54
C LEU A 9 19.78 45.58 -49.04
N ALA A 10 18.69 45.07 -48.52
CA ALA A 10 18.57 44.66 -47.08
C ALA A 10 19.28 43.32 -46.89
N ILE A 11 20.49 43.34 -46.33
CA ILE A 11 21.19 42.14 -45.90
C ILE A 11 20.57 41.69 -44.57
N GLY A 12 19.71 40.65 -44.65
CA GLY A 12 19.20 39.97 -43.47
C GLY A 12 20.31 39.18 -42.79
N ILE A 13 20.77 39.60 -41.64
CA ILE A 13 21.69 38.84 -40.80
C ILE A 13 20.86 37.75 -40.13
N ILE A 14 20.96 36.51 -40.64
CA ILE A 14 20.43 35.32 -39.99
C ILE A 14 21.37 35.00 -38.82
N PHE A 15 20.99 35.31 -37.60
CA PHE A 15 21.63 34.77 -36.41
C PHE A 15 21.23 33.29 -36.30
N PRO A 16 22.17 32.34 -36.32
CA PRO A 16 21.85 30.97 -35.94
C PRO A 16 21.50 31.02 -34.44
N GLY A 17 20.23 30.97 -34.13
CA GLY A 17 19.78 30.73 -32.76
C GLY A 17 20.28 29.37 -32.37
N ASN A 18 21.21 29.30 -31.42
CA ASN A 18 21.54 28.05 -30.75
C ASN A 18 20.28 27.61 -30.00
N VAL A 19 19.54 26.68 -30.59
CA VAL A 19 18.52 25.93 -29.87
C VAL A 19 19.30 25.03 -28.94
N TYR A 20 19.53 25.46 -27.71
CA TYR A 20 19.93 24.56 -26.66
C TYR A 20 18.73 23.63 -26.48
N ALA A 21 18.89 22.34 -26.82
CA ALA A 21 18.01 21.32 -26.35
C ALA A 21 18.06 21.41 -24.82
N GLN A 22 16.97 21.85 -24.21
CA GLN A 22 16.81 21.77 -22.77
C GLN A 22 16.75 20.30 -22.49
N ASP A 23 17.79 19.75 -21.87
CA ASP A 23 17.82 18.38 -21.39
C ASP A 23 16.65 18.27 -20.41
N THR A 24 15.52 17.76 -20.90
CA THR A 24 14.33 17.62 -20.08
C THR A 24 14.59 16.46 -19.15
N GLN A 25 14.70 16.77 -17.86
CA GLN A 25 14.72 15.76 -16.83
C GLN A 25 13.58 14.76 -17.10
N ASP A 26 13.90 13.48 -17.09
CA ASP A 26 12.92 12.42 -17.26
C ASP A 26 12.84 11.59 -15.98
N VAL A 27 11.65 11.14 -15.65
CA VAL A 27 11.39 10.24 -14.52
C VAL A 27 10.42 9.17 -14.96
N GLU A 28 10.67 7.92 -14.59
CA GLU A 28 9.79 6.79 -14.86
C GLU A 28 9.50 6.05 -13.56
N ILE A 29 8.25 5.62 -13.37
CA ILE A 29 7.86 4.75 -12.28
C ILE A 29 7.40 3.39 -12.82
N LEU A 30 8.06 2.32 -12.38
CA LEU A 30 7.80 0.95 -12.80
C LEU A 30 7.35 0.12 -11.60
N ILE A 31 6.13 -0.41 -11.65
CA ILE A 31 5.61 -1.33 -10.62
C ILE A 31 6.01 -2.77 -10.94
N SER A 32 6.25 -3.57 -9.90
CA SER A 32 6.63 -4.99 -10.05
C SER A 32 5.45 -5.87 -10.49
N SER A 33 4.22 -5.45 -10.22
CA SER A 33 2.99 -6.13 -10.66
C SER A 33 1.88 -5.10 -10.94
N SER A 34 1.06 -5.37 -11.97
CA SER A 34 -0.15 -4.58 -12.23
C SER A 34 -1.34 -5.00 -11.37
N SER A 35 -1.24 -6.12 -10.62
CA SER A 35 -2.27 -6.61 -9.71
C SER A 35 -1.64 -7.13 -8.44
N TYR A 36 -2.23 -6.80 -7.31
CA TYR A 36 -1.83 -7.23 -5.97
C TYR A 36 -3.03 -7.81 -5.23
N ASN A 37 -2.74 -8.79 -4.38
CA ASN A 37 -3.70 -9.39 -3.46
C ASN A 37 -3.49 -8.84 -2.04
N TYR A 38 -4.47 -9.03 -1.17
CA TYR A 38 -4.26 -8.77 0.26
C TYR A 38 -3.13 -9.64 0.82
N GLY A 39 -2.32 -9.05 1.69
CA GLY A 39 -1.10 -9.68 2.21
C GLY A 39 0.16 -9.46 1.37
N GLU A 40 0.03 -8.96 0.14
CA GLU A 40 1.16 -8.56 -0.70
C GLU A 40 1.57 -7.10 -0.44
N LYS A 41 2.79 -6.74 -0.86
CA LYS A 41 3.34 -5.39 -0.69
C LYS A 41 3.51 -4.70 -2.02
N LEU A 42 3.22 -3.41 -2.06
CA LEU A 42 3.57 -2.58 -3.20
C LEU A 42 5.10 -2.54 -3.35
N ASP A 43 5.58 -2.86 -4.54
CA ASP A 43 6.99 -2.89 -4.92
C ASP A 43 7.13 -2.17 -6.27
N TYR A 44 7.94 -1.13 -6.30
CA TYR A 44 8.16 -0.32 -7.50
C TYR A 44 9.57 0.22 -7.56
N LYS A 45 9.97 0.65 -8.77
CA LYS A 45 11.23 1.33 -9.04
C LYS A 45 10.96 2.73 -9.59
N ILE A 46 11.81 3.66 -9.22
CA ILE A 46 11.89 4.98 -9.82
C ILE A 46 13.20 5.04 -10.60
N LEU A 47 13.10 5.39 -11.88
CA LEU A 47 14.22 5.64 -12.76
C LEU A 47 14.27 7.13 -13.06
N VAL A 48 15.44 7.73 -12.98
CA VAL A 48 15.67 9.14 -13.31
C VAL A 48 16.80 9.24 -14.35
N SER A 49 16.67 10.18 -15.28
CA SER A 49 17.71 10.40 -16.29
C SER A 49 18.98 11.05 -15.72
N GLU A 50 18.83 11.80 -14.61
CA GLU A 50 19.93 12.48 -13.92
C GLU A 50 19.62 12.60 -12.43
N VAL A 51 20.63 12.44 -11.59
CA VAL A 51 20.55 12.65 -10.14
C VAL A 51 20.81 14.11 -9.83
N THR A 52 19.74 14.88 -9.59
CA THR A 52 19.83 16.34 -9.30
C THR A 52 20.07 16.66 -7.83
N GLY A 53 19.95 15.66 -6.94
CA GLY A 53 20.01 15.82 -5.49
C GLY A 53 18.70 16.30 -4.85
N GLU A 54 17.64 16.46 -5.64
CA GLU A 54 16.29 16.74 -5.15
C GLU A 54 15.63 15.47 -4.62
N ASN A 55 14.52 15.64 -3.92
CA ASN A 55 13.67 14.51 -3.49
C ASN A 55 12.60 14.22 -4.53
N ALA A 56 12.35 12.96 -4.79
CA ALA A 56 11.13 12.54 -5.48
C ALA A 56 9.95 12.57 -4.51
N ILE A 57 8.82 13.10 -4.97
CA ILE A 57 7.55 13.11 -4.23
C ILE A 57 6.63 12.10 -4.88
N ILE A 58 6.19 11.13 -4.09
CA ILE A 58 5.32 10.06 -4.55
C ILE A 58 3.90 10.30 -4.03
N PHE A 59 2.93 10.29 -4.94
CA PHE A 59 1.51 10.40 -4.64
C PHE A 59 0.79 9.12 -4.99
N ILE A 60 -0.30 8.87 -4.28
CA ILE A 60 -1.25 7.82 -4.59
C ILE A 60 -2.65 8.41 -4.76
N THR A 61 -3.35 7.96 -5.80
CA THR A 61 -4.76 8.25 -6.00
C THR A 61 -5.55 6.98 -5.76
N ASN A 62 -6.49 7.04 -4.83
CA ASN A 62 -7.31 5.88 -4.46
C ASN A 62 -8.47 5.64 -5.44
N THR A 63 -9.23 4.57 -5.23
CA THR A 63 -10.37 4.16 -6.05
C THR A 63 -11.48 5.21 -6.15
N ASN A 64 -11.55 6.15 -5.23
CA ASN A 64 -12.51 7.26 -5.22
C ASN A 64 -11.96 8.52 -5.91
N GLY A 65 -10.75 8.49 -6.48
CA GLY A 65 -10.10 9.63 -7.11
C GLY A 65 -9.43 10.60 -6.12
N ASN A 66 -9.34 10.25 -4.84
CA ASN A 66 -8.67 11.10 -3.86
C ASN A 66 -7.16 10.88 -3.93
N LYS A 67 -6.44 11.96 -4.26
CA LYS A 67 -4.98 11.98 -4.33
C LYS A 67 -4.38 12.42 -3.00
N SER A 68 -3.38 11.69 -2.53
CA SER A 68 -2.62 12.00 -1.32
C SER A 68 -1.14 11.73 -1.51
N GLN A 69 -0.30 12.46 -0.79
CA GLN A 69 1.15 12.18 -0.79
C GLN A 69 1.41 10.91 0.00
N LEU A 70 2.10 9.95 -0.64
CA LEU A 70 2.46 8.68 -0.03
C LEU A 70 3.78 8.79 0.74
N LEU A 71 4.82 9.32 0.09
CA LEU A 71 6.13 9.53 0.72
C LEU A 71 6.98 10.54 -0.08
N THR A 72 8.08 10.97 0.55
CA THR A 72 9.17 11.71 -0.10
C THR A 72 10.43 10.86 -0.03
N LEU A 73 11.10 10.65 -1.17
CA LEU A 73 12.27 9.80 -1.31
C LEU A 73 13.48 10.60 -1.77
N PRO A 74 14.59 10.65 -1.02
CA PRO A 74 15.85 11.20 -1.52
C PRO A 74 16.37 10.36 -2.69
N ILE A 75 16.64 11.01 -3.83
CA ILE A 75 17.23 10.35 -4.99
C ILE A 75 18.73 10.52 -4.97
N SER A 76 19.46 9.42 -4.81
CA SER A 76 20.93 9.38 -4.76
C SER A 76 21.57 8.53 -5.88
N GLN A 77 20.73 7.89 -6.69
CA GLN A 77 21.14 7.03 -7.81
C GLN A 77 20.05 7.03 -8.88
N GLU A 78 20.41 6.67 -10.11
CA GLU A 78 19.49 6.67 -11.26
C GLU A 78 18.35 5.65 -11.13
N GLU A 79 18.55 4.55 -10.41
CA GLU A 79 17.52 3.57 -10.10
C GLU A 79 17.32 3.47 -8.57
N SER A 80 16.10 3.71 -8.13
CA SER A 80 15.70 3.60 -6.72
C SER A 80 14.54 2.62 -6.57
N ARG A 81 14.76 1.47 -5.90
CA ARG A 81 13.69 0.50 -5.60
C ARG A 81 13.06 0.80 -4.25
N VAL A 82 11.73 0.78 -4.22
CA VAL A 82 10.93 0.99 -3.02
C VAL A 82 10.00 -0.20 -2.81
N ILE A 83 10.09 -0.80 -1.63
CA ILE A 83 9.14 -1.82 -1.18
C ILE A 83 8.36 -1.23 -0.03
N ALA A 84 7.02 -1.23 -0.12
CA ALA A 84 6.18 -0.71 0.95
C ALA A 84 6.44 -1.47 2.26
N PRO A 85 6.50 -0.77 3.41
CA PRO A 85 6.77 -1.41 4.69
C PRO A 85 5.64 -2.38 5.09
N PHE A 86 4.41 -2.08 4.69
CA PHE A 86 3.21 -2.82 5.06
C PHE A 86 2.58 -3.49 3.84
N ALA A 87 1.92 -4.62 4.06
CA ALA A 87 1.13 -5.32 3.07
C ALA A 87 -0.24 -4.63 2.91
N PHE A 88 -0.90 -4.86 1.79
CA PHE A 88 -2.28 -4.48 1.61
C PHE A 88 -3.19 -5.27 2.54
N ASP A 89 -4.09 -4.59 3.24
CA ASP A 89 -5.16 -5.17 4.06
C ASP A 89 -6.51 -4.56 3.68
N SER A 90 -7.60 -5.28 3.90
CA SER A 90 -8.94 -4.87 3.48
C SER A 90 -9.55 -3.74 4.32
N VAL A 91 -8.95 -3.39 5.45
CA VAL A 91 -9.42 -2.29 6.31
C VAL A 91 -9.03 -0.94 5.76
N ILE A 92 -7.79 -0.84 5.23
CA ILE A 92 -7.23 0.40 4.69
C ILE A 92 -7.41 0.49 3.18
N TRP A 93 -7.30 -0.64 2.48
CA TRP A 93 -7.24 -0.71 1.03
C TRP A 93 -8.49 -1.36 0.46
N SER A 94 -9.30 -0.61 -0.26
CA SER A 94 -10.44 -1.15 -1.01
C SER A 94 -9.97 -1.88 -2.28
N GLU A 95 -10.75 -2.86 -2.73
CA GLU A 95 -10.54 -3.44 -4.07
C GLU A 95 -10.72 -2.38 -5.15
N GLY A 96 -9.93 -2.47 -6.23
CA GLY A 96 -10.02 -1.58 -7.37
C GLY A 96 -8.67 -1.00 -7.79
N THR A 97 -8.72 -0.04 -8.71
CA THR A 97 -7.52 0.54 -9.34
C THR A 97 -7.05 1.77 -8.59
N TYR A 98 -5.74 1.83 -8.40
CA TYR A 98 -5.00 2.93 -7.80
C TYR A 98 -4.01 3.48 -8.82
N GLU A 99 -3.73 4.78 -8.76
CA GLU A 99 -2.67 5.40 -9.53
C GLU A 99 -1.51 5.78 -8.60
N LEU A 100 -0.30 5.52 -9.05
CA LEU A 100 0.94 5.92 -8.39
C LEU A 100 1.64 6.94 -9.27
N GLU A 101 1.87 8.15 -8.74
CA GLU A 101 2.52 9.25 -9.44
C GLU A 101 3.83 9.59 -8.74
N VAL A 102 4.89 9.78 -9.52
CA VAL A 102 6.16 10.34 -9.05
C VAL A 102 6.40 11.68 -9.68
N GLN A 103 6.83 12.64 -8.88
CA GLN A 103 7.29 13.96 -9.31
C GLN A 103 8.76 14.12 -8.91
N TYR A 104 9.62 14.47 -9.85
CA TYR A 104 11.04 14.69 -9.61
C TYR A 104 11.59 15.75 -10.56
N SER A 105 12.21 16.81 -10.01
CA SER A 105 12.86 17.91 -10.78
C SER A 105 12.00 18.47 -11.92
N GLY A 106 10.69 18.60 -11.67
CA GLY A 106 9.72 19.11 -12.66
C GLY A 106 9.16 18.08 -13.63
N ALA A 107 9.71 16.85 -13.70
CA ALA A 107 9.17 15.75 -14.45
C ALA A 107 8.11 14.96 -13.64
N ILE A 108 7.18 14.32 -14.34
CA ILE A 108 6.09 13.54 -13.73
C ILE A 108 5.93 12.24 -14.50
N SER A 109 5.79 11.14 -13.77
CA SER A 109 5.40 9.84 -14.33
C SER A 109 4.28 9.22 -13.52
N ILE A 110 3.36 8.54 -14.20
CA ILE A 110 2.18 7.92 -13.59
C ILE A 110 2.10 6.47 -14.06
N THR A 111 1.79 5.58 -13.13
CA THR A 111 1.45 4.18 -13.40
C THR A 111 0.24 3.78 -12.57
N SER A 112 -0.38 2.63 -12.85
CA SER A 112 -1.53 2.15 -12.11
C SER A 112 -1.40 0.68 -11.74
N PHE A 113 -2.01 0.31 -10.62
CA PHE A 113 -2.14 -1.07 -10.18
C PHE A 113 -3.54 -1.31 -9.64
N THR A 114 -3.93 -2.58 -9.54
CA THR A 114 -5.23 -2.98 -9.02
C THR A 114 -5.05 -3.87 -7.80
N ILE A 115 -5.86 -3.63 -6.77
CA ILE A 115 -5.99 -4.55 -5.65
C ILE A 115 -7.19 -5.44 -5.91
N VAL A 116 -6.99 -6.75 -5.82
CA VAL A 116 -8.01 -7.77 -6.02
C VAL A 116 -8.11 -8.65 -4.78
N ASN A 117 -9.31 -9.18 -4.54
CA ASN A 117 -9.55 -10.14 -3.47
C ASN A 117 -9.73 -11.53 -4.09
N ASP A 118 -8.72 -12.37 -3.99
CA ASP A 118 -8.76 -13.77 -4.42
C ASP A 118 -8.98 -14.75 -3.25
N GLY A 119 -9.33 -14.21 -2.07
CA GLY A 119 -9.47 -14.96 -0.82
C GLY A 119 -8.19 -15.01 0.03
N THR A 120 -7.13 -14.32 -0.38
CA THR A 120 -5.97 -14.10 0.47
C THR A 120 -6.28 -13.14 1.61
N ILE A 121 -5.56 -13.28 2.71
CA ILE A 121 -5.74 -12.48 3.92
C ILE A 121 -4.57 -11.51 4.07
N GLY A 122 -4.89 -10.22 4.20
CA GLY A 122 -3.98 -9.19 4.67
C GLY A 122 -4.38 -8.78 6.09
N ILE A 123 -3.49 -8.92 7.05
CA ILE A 123 -3.75 -8.53 8.43
C ILE A 123 -3.15 -7.14 8.67
N PRO A 124 -3.94 -6.16 9.19
CA PRO A 124 -3.44 -4.83 9.51
C PRO A 124 -2.18 -4.89 10.35
N TYR A 125 -1.17 -4.14 9.94
CA TYR A 125 0.18 -4.26 10.49
C TYR A 125 0.25 -3.99 12.01
N TRP A 126 -0.59 -3.08 12.53
CA TRP A 126 -0.62 -2.74 13.95
C TRP A 126 -0.96 -3.95 14.85
N ILE A 127 -1.67 -4.95 14.31
CA ILE A 127 -1.95 -6.21 15.03
C ILE A 127 -0.65 -6.97 15.28
N LYS A 128 0.33 -6.94 14.36
CA LYS A 128 1.66 -7.53 14.60
C LYS A 128 2.37 -6.88 15.78
N ASP A 129 2.23 -5.57 15.96
CA ASP A 129 2.90 -4.87 17.06
C ASP A 129 2.28 -5.24 18.41
N ILE A 130 0.95 -5.31 18.51
CA ILE A 130 0.28 -5.81 19.74
C ILE A 130 0.64 -7.28 19.98
N SER A 131 0.67 -8.09 18.91
CA SER A 131 1.02 -9.51 19.02
C SER A 131 2.45 -9.73 19.51
N LYS A 132 3.42 -8.86 19.15
CA LYS A 132 4.79 -8.90 19.71
C LYS A 132 4.80 -8.71 21.21
N ILE A 133 4.02 -7.74 21.71
CA ILE A 133 3.90 -7.45 23.14
C ILE A 133 3.27 -8.64 23.87
N TRP A 134 2.27 -9.29 23.27
CA TRP A 134 1.63 -10.48 23.82
C TRP A 134 2.56 -11.70 23.83
N VAL A 135 3.24 -11.99 22.72
CA VAL A 135 4.19 -13.12 22.62
C VAL A 135 5.34 -12.97 23.61
N SER A 136 5.80 -11.73 23.87
CA SER A 136 6.83 -11.46 24.89
C SER A 136 6.34 -11.57 26.33
N GLY A 137 5.03 -11.79 26.56
CA GLY A 137 4.43 -11.88 27.90
C GLY A 137 4.24 -10.53 28.60
N GLN A 138 4.39 -9.41 27.88
CA GLN A 138 4.22 -8.06 28.44
C GLN A 138 2.75 -7.64 28.53
N THR A 139 1.85 -8.35 27.84
CA THR A 139 0.40 -8.14 27.97
C THR A 139 -0.32 -9.48 28.12
N LYS A 140 -1.59 -9.42 28.53
CA LYS A 140 -2.42 -10.58 28.83
C LYS A 140 -3.18 -11.06 27.57
N ASP A 141 -3.79 -12.24 27.67
CA ASP A 141 -4.57 -12.85 26.59
C ASP A 141 -5.81 -12.03 26.21
N ASP A 142 -6.38 -11.25 27.13
CA ASP A 142 -7.53 -10.39 26.88
C ASP A 142 -7.21 -9.24 25.89
N GLU A 143 -6.00 -8.68 25.94
CA GLU A 143 -5.59 -7.65 24.97
C GLU A 143 -5.37 -8.26 23.58
N PHE A 144 -4.77 -9.43 23.51
CA PHE A 144 -4.63 -10.12 22.22
C PHE A 144 -5.99 -10.60 21.67
N ALA A 145 -6.91 -11.00 22.55
CA ALA A 145 -8.27 -11.38 22.17
C ALA A 145 -9.03 -10.23 21.48
N LYS A 146 -8.79 -8.96 21.86
CA LYS A 146 -9.35 -7.79 21.17
C LYS A 146 -8.86 -7.68 19.73
N CYS A 147 -7.59 -8.02 19.45
CA CYS A 147 -7.08 -8.08 18.08
C CYS A 147 -7.81 -9.16 17.26
N ILE A 148 -8.04 -10.33 17.85
CA ILE A 148 -8.80 -11.41 17.18
C ILE A 148 -10.25 -10.96 16.95
N GLN A 149 -10.87 -10.32 17.94
CA GLN A 149 -12.22 -9.77 17.80
C GLN A 149 -12.30 -8.77 16.65
N PHE A 150 -11.33 -7.86 16.54
CA PHE A 150 -11.24 -6.91 15.43
C PHE A 150 -11.15 -7.63 14.08
N LEU A 151 -10.33 -8.69 13.96
CA LEU A 151 -10.22 -9.47 12.72
C LEU A 151 -11.54 -10.13 12.32
N ILE A 152 -12.36 -10.50 13.31
CA ILE A 152 -13.70 -11.07 13.09
C ILE A 152 -14.68 -9.97 12.68
N ASP A 153 -14.69 -8.85 13.37
CA ASP A 153 -15.61 -7.72 13.13
C ASP A 153 -15.39 -7.10 11.74
N GLU A 154 -14.12 -7.05 11.28
CA GLU A 154 -13.76 -6.56 9.93
C GLU A 154 -13.84 -7.65 8.84
N ASN A 155 -14.42 -8.82 9.15
CA ASN A 155 -14.54 -9.95 8.24
C ASN A 155 -13.20 -10.41 7.61
N ILE A 156 -12.07 -10.21 8.28
CA ILE A 156 -10.77 -10.75 7.89
C ILE A 156 -10.72 -12.24 8.25
N ILE A 157 -11.35 -12.61 9.37
CA ILE A 157 -11.61 -13.98 9.78
C ILE A 157 -13.11 -14.25 9.72
N PHE A 158 -13.51 -15.21 8.89
CA PHE A 158 -14.92 -15.50 8.60
C PHE A 158 -15.50 -16.60 9.49
N ASN A 159 -16.82 -16.55 9.68
CA ASN A 159 -17.60 -17.63 10.32
C ASN A 159 -17.04 -18.07 11.69
N ALA A 160 -16.43 -17.15 12.44
CA ALA A 160 -15.92 -17.42 13.76
C ALA A 160 -17.05 -17.80 14.72
N LYS A 161 -16.91 -18.93 15.42
CA LYS A 161 -17.90 -19.40 16.40
C LYS A 161 -17.57 -18.80 17.77
N PRO A 162 -18.48 -17.99 18.36
CA PRO A 162 -18.24 -17.39 19.67
C PRO A 162 -17.96 -18.45 20.75
N GLY A 163 -16.98 -18.17 21.59
CA GLY A 163 -16.73 -18.89 22.83
C GLY A 163 -17.51 -18.28 23.99
N LYS A 164 -17.74 -19.06 25.06
CA LYS A 164 -18.32 -18.54 26.31
C LYS A 164 -17.27 -17.95 27.24
N GLU A 165 -16.03 -18.42 27.12
CA GLU A 165 -14.90 -18.06 27.96
C GLU A 165 -13.69 -17.79 27.07
N LEU A 166 -12.81 -16.88 27.53
CA LEU A 166 -11.54 -16.65 26.87
C LEU A 166 -10.59 -17.83 27.12
N GLN A 167 -10.12 -18.45 26.05
CA GLN A 167 -9.12 -19.50 26.11
C GLN A 167 -8.19 -19.40 24.89
N ILE A 168 -6.92 -19.15 25.12
CA ILE A 168 -5.88 -19.16 24.09
C ILE A 168 -4.78 -20.08 24.61
N PRO A 169 -4.49 -21.21 23.92
CA PRO A 169 -3.43 -22.12 24.36
C PRO A 169 -2.05 -21.45 24.31
N ASP A 170 -1.22 -21.66 25.31
CA ASP A 170 0.14 -21.05 25.39
C ASP A 170 1.02 -21.36 24.18
N TRP A 171 0.87 -22.54 23.57
CA TRP A 171 1.64 -22.91 22.38
C TRP A 171 1.32 -22.02 21.17
N PHE A 172 0.16 -21.35 21.15
CA PHE A 172 -0.22 -20.47 20.05
C PHE A 172 0.66 -19.23 19.97
N LYS A 173 1.31 -18.83 21.09
CA LYS A 173 2.35 -17.79 21.09
C LYS A 173 3.49 -18.11 20.14
N MET A 174 3.87 -19.38 20.03
CA MET A 174 4.92 -19.80 19.09
C MET A 174 4.47 -19.63 17.64
N THR A 175 3.26 -20.03 17.29
CA THR A 175 2.69 -19.84 15.94
C THR A 175 2.58 -18.34 15.61
N THR A 176 2.11 -17.54 16.56
CA THR A 176 2.05 -16.08 16.42
C THR A 176 3.47 -15.49 16.27
N GLY A 177 4.45 -16.04 16.99
CA GLY A 177 5.87 -15.68 16.84
C GLY A 177 6.37 -15.89 15.41
N TRP A 178 6.08 -17.01 14.77
CA TRP A 178 6.46 -17.25 13.38
C TRP A 178 5.85 -16.21 12.42
N TRP A 179 4.60 -15.83 12.67
CA TRP A 179 3.91 -14.83 11.86
C TRP A 179 4.49 -13.43 12.04
N ILE A 180 4.72 -12.94 13.27
CA ILE A 180 5.27 -11.60 13.52
C ILE A 180 6.69 -11.44 12.98
N TYR A 181 7.46 -12.54 12.88
CA TYR A 181 8.79 -12.56 12.26
C TYR A 181 8.78 -12.92 10.77
N ASN A 182 7.59 -12.88 10.12
CA ASN A 182 7.39 -13.15 8.69
C ASN A 182 7.89 -14.53 8.22
N GLN A 183 7.91 -15.53 9.11
CA GLN A 183 8.22 -16.92 8.78
C GLN A 183 7.01 -17.63 8.13
N ILE A 184 5.79 -17.17 8.43
CA ILE A 184 4.56 -17.55 7.75
C ILE A 184 3.81 -16.30 7.30
N PRO A 185 3.13 -16.34 6.12
CA PRO A 185 2.38 -15.20 5.58
C PRO A 185 1.07 -14.97 6.36
N ASP A 186 0.50 -13.78 6.20
CA ASP A 186 -0.76 -13.38 6.82
C ASP A 186 -1.90 -14.37 6.52
N THR A 187 -2.01 -14.83 5.26
CA THR A 187 -3.03 -15.80 4.85
C THR A 187 -2.91 -17.13 5.61
N ALA A 188 -1.69 -17.65 5.76
CA ALA A 188 -1.50 -18.91 6.49
C ALA A 188 -1.84 -18.74 7.99
N TYR A 189 -1.43 -17.62 8.58
CA TYR A 189 -1.74 -17.31 9.97
C TYR A 189 -3.24 -17.09 10.19
N GLY A 190 -3.89 -16.30 9.35
CA GLY A 190 -5.33 -16.01 9.42
C GLY A 190 -6.17 -17.28 9.26
N ASN A 191 -5.84 -18.14 8.29
CA ASN A 191 -6.52 -19.43 8.09
C ASN A 191 -6.33 -20.37 9.29
N ALA A 192 -5.12 -20.44 9.87
CA ALA A 192 -4.87 -21.23 11.06
C ALA A 192 -5.68 -20.72 12.26
N LEU A 193 -5.70 -19.40 12.47
CA LEU A 193 -6.48 -18.77 13.53
C LEU A 193 -7.98 -19.04 13.36
N GLN A 194 -8.51 -18.86 12.15
CA GLN A 194 -9.91 -19.16 11.81
C GLN A 194 -10.26 -20.63 12.09
N PHE A 195 -9.40 -21.56 11.67
CA PHE A 195 -9.59 -22.99 11.95
C PHE A 195 -9.64 -23.27 13.45
N LEU A 196 -8.68 -22.74 14.21
CA LEU A 196 -8.60 -22.96 15.67
C LEU A 196 -9.80 -22.38 16.43
N ILE A 197 -10.35 -21.25 15.97
CA ILE A 197 -11.56 -20.67 16.55
C ILE A 197 -12.78 -21.53 16.22
N ASN A 198 -12.92 -21.98 14.99
CA ASN A 198 -14.05 -22.80 14.54
C ASN A 198 -14.05 -24.19 15.20
N ASP A 199 -12.87 -24.74 15.46
CA ASP A 199 -12.68 -26.02 16.17
C ASP A 199 -12.69 -25.87 17.71
N ARG A 200 -12.93 -24.63 18.21
CA ARG A 200 -13.01 -24.29 19.64
C ARG A 200 -11.72 -24.55 20.43
N VAL A 201 -10.59 -24.63 19.78
CA VAL A 201 -9.27 -24.68 20.43
C VAL A 201 -8.92 -23.30 20.99
N ILE A 202 -9.19 -22.24 20.21
CA ILE A 202 -9.18 -20.85 20.67
C ILE A 202 -10.64 -20.42 20.87
N LYS A 203 -10.93 -19.90 22.05
CA LYS A 203 -12.26 -19.41 22.41
C LYS A 203 -12.17 -17.92 22.69
N ILE A 204 -12.95 -17.13 21.96
CA ILE A 204 -13.06 -15.68 22.14
C ILE A 204 -14.52 -15.39 22.50
N PRO A 205 -14.80 -14.70 23.62
CA PRO A 205 -16.12 -14.20 23.94
C PRO A 205 -16.45 -13.08 22.94
N ILE A 206 -17.19 -13.42 21.87
CA ILE A 206 -17.58 -12.43 20.85
C ILE A 206 -18.80 -11.68 21.36
N ASP A 207 -18.70 -10.36 21.44
CA ASP A 207 -19.82 -9.50 21.85
C ASP A 207 -20.83 -9.46 20.68
N GLN A 208 -22.02 -10.03 20.88
CA GLN A 208 -23.05 -10.20 19.83
C GLN A 208 -23.61 -8.88 19.29
N LYS A 209 -23.15 -7.73 19.76
CA LYS A 209 -23.63 -6.41 19.29
C LYS A 209 -23.25 -6.10 17.85
N SER A 210 -22.16 -6.66 17.32
CA SER A 210 -21.71 -6.43 15.95
C SER A 210 -22.57 -7.14 14.90
N PHE A 211 -23.10 -8.32 15.20
CA PHE A 211 -23.91 -9.11 14.25
C PHE A 211 -25.38 -8.65 14.13
N ALA A 212 -25.90 -7.91 15.10
CA ALA A 212 -27.30 -7.47 15.10
C ALA A 212 -27.55 -6.27 14.17
N GLN A 213 -26.53 -5.52 13.81
CA GLN A 213 -26.65 -4.31 12.99
C GLN A 213 -26.70 -4.62 11.50
N GLU A 214 -26.05 -5.69 11.06
CA GLU A 214 -26.03 -6.10 9.65
C GLU A 214 -27.31 -6.82 9.17
N SER A 215 -28.05 -7.43 10.10
CA SER A 215 -29.33 -8.09 9.78
C SER A 215 -30.52 -7.12 9.66
N SER A 216 -30.42 -5.92 10.21
CA SER A 216 -31.48 -4.90 10.13
C SER A 216 -31.38 -4.01 8.88
N ASP A 217 -30.21 -3.92 8.25
CA ASP A 217 -30.01 -3.05 7.08
C ASP A 217 -30.27 -3.78 5.73
N LYS A 218 -30.45 -5.09 5.75
CA LYS A 218 -30.81 -5.92 4.56
C LYS A 218 -32.31 -6.13 4.36
N THR A 219 -33.17 -5.44 5.14
CA THR A 219 -34.63 -5.58 5.06
C THR A 219 -35.31 -4.23 4.86
N LEU A 220 -34.88 -3.47 3.85
CA LEU A 220 -35.63 -2.32 3.29
C LEU A 220 -35.48 -2.32 1.78
#